data_27e81e6c4c76a63c119eda0b785f4bf4
#
_entry.id   27e81e6c4c76a63c119eda0b785f4bf4
#
_cell.length_a   1.000
_cell.length_b   1.000
_cell.length_c   1.000
_cell.angle_alpha   90.00
_cell.angle_beta   90.00
_cell.angle_gamma   90.00
#
_symmetry.space_group_name_H-M   'P 1'
#
loop_
_entity.id
_entity.type
_entity.pdbx_description
1 polymer ?
#
loop_
_entity_poly.entity_id
_entity_poly.type
_entity_poly.pdbx_seq_one_letter_code
_entity_poly.pdbx_strand_id
1 'polypeptide(L)'
;MTTELVTGLNQDGKKLLRIEARNAEVPIEKKPEWIRTKLKTGPEYTRIREMVKKEGLHTVCQEAGCPNIFECWEDREATFLIGGSACTRRCDFCLIDTGKPDPLDIKEPEKVALSVKTMGLRYATVTGVTRDDLADEGAWLYSETIRAIHKHNPECGVEILTPDFSGKKELLQQIFDAKPEVFAHNLETVPRIFKRIRPAFSYEKSLNVITQAKNAGMITKSNLILGMGEERQEIEIALNDLVTAGCDLITITQYLRPSSLHHPISRWVKPEEFIELGDLARSIGFKGVMSGPLVRSSYRAGRLYKEALAKQKEVVSGQ
;
A
#
# COMPACT_ATOMS: atom_id res chain seq x y z
N MET A 1 36.44 4.34 6.50
CA MET A 1 35.03 4.29 6.78
C MET A 1 34.78 5.11 8.03
N THR A 2 34.40 6.36 7.83
CA THR A 2 34.14 7.32 8.89
C THR A 2 32.81 6.99 9.56
N THR A 3 32.87 6.58 10.80
CA THR A 3 31.70 6.47 11.70
C THR A 3 31.26 7.91 11.98
N GLU A 4 30.31 8.42 11.22
CA GLU A 4 29.63 9.66 11.57
C GLU A 4 28.90 9.42 12.90
N LEU A 5 29.35 10.13 13.91
CA LEU A 5 28.69 10.21 15.20
C LEU A 5 27.25 10.67 14.98
N VAL A 6 26.28 9.86 15.37
CA VAL A 6 24.86 10.20 15.36
C VAL A 6 24.65 11.44 16.23
N THR A 7 24.58 12.60 15.61
CA THR A 7 24.45 13.89 16.30
C THR A 7 23.08 14.10 16.95
N GLY A 8 22.18 13.13 16.89
CA GLY A 8 20.81 13.24 17.40
C GLY A 8 19.91 14.17 16.56
N LEU A 9 20.41 14.61 15.39
CA LEU A 9 19.67 15.44 14.42
C LEU A 9 19.52 14.67 13.10
N ASN A 10 18.41 14.89 12.38
CA ASN A 10 18.22 14.41 11.02
C ASN A 10 18.96 15.31 10.01
N GLN A 11 18.88 14.98 8.71
CA GLN A 11 19.51 15.75 7.62
C GLN A 11 19.03 17.21 7.55
N ASP A 12 17.82 17.50 8.04
CA ASP A 12 17.23 18.84 8.10
C ASP A 12 17.54 19.58 9.42
N GLY A 13 18.42 19.05 10.27
CA GLY A 13 18.78 19.62 11.55
C GLY A 13 17.70 19.49 12.64
N LYS A 14 16.67 18.67 12.44
CA LYS A 14 15.64 18.39 13.46
C LYS A 14 16.09 17.28 14.40
N LYS A 15 15.73 17.39 15.68
CA LYS A 15 16.03 16.37 16.69
C LYS A 15 15.35 15.04 16.34
N LEU A 16 16.12 13.95 16.34
CA LEU A 16 15.60 12.60 16.11
C LEU A 16 14.63 12.18 17.21
N LEU A 17 13.60 11.45 16.84
CA LEU A 17 12.76 10.74 17.79
C LEU A 17 13.57 9.61 18.44
N ARG A 18 13.22 9.21 19.67
CA ARG A 18 13.88 8.09 20.36
C ARG A 18 13.96 6.82 19.52
N ILE A 19 12.90 6.53 18.76
CA ILE A 19 12.85 5.34 17.90
C ILE A 19 13.81 5.48 16.72
N GLU A 20 13.92 6.66 16.12
CA GLU A 20 14.85 6.95 15.01
C GLU A 20 16.30 6.82 15.45
N ALA A 21 16.65 7.42 16.60
CA ALA A 21 17.97 7.32 17.17
C ALA A 21 18.37 5.85 17.41
N ARG A 22 17.48 5.06 18.02
CA ARG A 22 17.72 3.63 18.23
C ARG A 22 17.83 2.84 16.93
N ASN A 23 16.97 3.13 15.95
CA ASN A 23 17.05 2.47 14.65
C ASN A 23 18.37 2.79 13.93
N ALA A 24 18.86 4.02 14.04
CA ALA A 24 20.11 4.47 13.42
C ALA A 24 21.37 3.74 13.93
N GLU A 25 21.33 3.14 15.12
CA GLU A 25 22.40 2.30 15.65
C GLU A 25 22.60 0.99 14.88
N VAL A 26 21.57 0.55 14.14
CA VAL A 26 21.61 -0.70 13.37
C VAL A 26 22.03 -0.40 11.93
N PRO A 27 23.13 -0.95 11.42
CA PRO A 27 23.58 -0.73 10.04
C PRO A 27 22.55 -1.20 9.00
N ILE A 28 22.57 -0.58 7.84
CA ILE A 28 21.78 -1.08 6.68
C ILE A 28 22.56 -2.23 6.05
N GLU A 29 21.94 -3.40 6.06
CA GLU A 29 22.49 -4.60 5.44
C GLU A 29 22.42 -4.56 3.90
N LYS A 30 23.36 -5.24 3.26
CA LYS A 30 23.34 -5.45 1.81
C LYS A 30 22.18 -6.36 1.43
N LYS A 31 21.41 -5.92 0.43
CA LYS A 31 20.30 -6.73 -0.12
C LYS A 31 20.83 -8.03 -0.72
N PRO A 32 20.19 -9.19 -0.45
CA PRO A 32 20.56 -10.46 -1.06
C PRO A 32 20.26 -10.47 -2.58
N GLU A 33 20.80 -11.47 -3.28
CA GLU A 33 20.70 -11.52 -4.74
C GLU A 33 19.28 -11.63 -5.28
N TRP A 34 18.38 -12.31 -4.56
CA TRP A 34 16.98 -12.46 -4.96
C TRP A 34 16.14 -11.18 -4.81
N ILE A 35 16.70 -10.12 -4.19
CA ILE A 35 16.10 -8.78 -4.12
C ILE A 35 16.65 -7.90 -5.25
N ARG A 36 16.77 -8.43 -6.44
CA ARG A 36 17.22 -7.68 -7.63
C ARG A 36 16.14 -7.69 -8.69
N THR A 37 15.79 -6.52 -9.21
CA THR A 37 14.87 -6.38 -10.34
C THR A 37 15.62 -6.49 -11.64
N LYS A 38 15.09 -7.28 -12.58
CA LYS A 38 15.54 -7.25 -13.98
C LYS A 38 14.82 -6.11 -14.68
N LEU A 39 15.57 -5.15 -15.20
CA LEU A 39 15.02 -4.07 -16.01
C LEU A 39 14.46 -4.65 -17.32
N LYS A 40 13.13 -4.57 -17.49
CA LYS A 40 12.44 -4.90 -18.72
C LYS A 40 11.58 -3.71 -19.11
N THR A 41 12.00 -2.95 -20.12
CA THR A 41 11.24 -1.83 -20.67
C THR A 41 10.46 -2.30 -21.88
N GLY A 42 9.15 -2.13 -21.86
CA GLY A 42 8.27 -2.37 -22.99
C GLY A 42 7.76 -1.06 -23.62
N PRO A 43 6.97 -1.15 -24.70
CA PRO A 43 6.45 0.02 -25.41
C PRO A 43 5.52 0.88 -24.56
N GLU A 44 4.63 0.28 -23.75
CA GLU A 44 3.71 1.01 -22.89
C GLU A 44 4.44 1.73 -21.76
N TYR A 45 5.43 1.08 -21.12
CA TYR A 45 6.28 1.74 -20.15
C TYR A 45 6.95 2.98 -20.73
N THR A 46 7.55 2.86 -21.93
CA THR A 46 8.23 3.97 -22.58
C THR A 46 7.26 5.11 -22.87
N ARG A 47 6.08 4.79 -23.42
CA ARG A 47 5.02 5.75 -23.71
C ARG A 47 4.58 6.51 -22.46
N ILE A 48 4.26 5.78 -21.37
CA ILE A 48 3.81 6.38 -20.12
C ILE A 48 4.91 7.24 -19.49
N ARG A 49 6.16 6.78 -19.50
CA ARG A 49 7.30 7.54 -18.96
C ARG A 49 7.51 8.86 -19.69
N GLU A 50 7.45 8.86 -21.03
CA GLU A 50 7.58 10.09 -21.83
C GLU A 50 6.43 11.05 -21.55
N MET A 51 5.21 10.53 -21.43
CA MET A 51 4.02 11.32 -21.14
C MET A 51 4.08 11.95 -19.76
N VAL A 52 4.42 11.16 -18.72
CA VAL A 52 4.58 11.65 -17.34
C VAL A 52 5.62 12.77 -17.29
N LYS A 53 6.75 12.61 -18.00
CA LYS A 53 7.79 13.64 -18.08
C LYS A 53 7.31 14.90 -18.80
N LYS A 54 6.60 14.75 -19.92
CA LYS A 54 6.12 15.88 -20.75
C LYS A 54 5.06 16.69 -20.02
N GLU A 55 4.12 16.02 -19.36
CA GLU A 55 2.97 16.67 -18.70
C GLU A 55 3.24 16.99 -17.22
N GLY A 56 4.44 16.70 -16.70
CA GLY A 56 4.79 16.97 -15.29
C GLY A 56 3.93 16.23 -14.28
N LEU A 57 3.52 14.99 -14.58
CA LEU A 57 2.68 14.19 -13.70
C LEU A 57 3.49 13.54 -12.57
N HIS A 58 2.83 13.31 -11.43
CA HIS A 58 3.44 12.73 -10.24
C HIS A 58 2.82 11.37 -9.92
N THR A 59 3.68 10.35 -9.70
CA THR A 59 3.26 9.01 -9.30
C THR A 59 4.13 8.48 -8.17
N VAL A 60 3.55 7.79 -7.21
CA VAL A 60 4.30 7.06 -6.16
C VAL A 60 5.31 6.11 -6.78
N CYS A 61 4.99 5.52 -7.94
CA CYS A 61 5.87 4.60 -8.64
C CYS A 61 7.24 5.19 -8.97
N GLN A 62 7.28 6.48 -9.36
CA GLN A 62 8.54 7.20 -9.65
C GLN A 62 9.18 7.75 -8.39
N GLU A 63 8.40 8.43 -7.55
CA GLU A 63 8.91 9.13 -6.36
C GLU A 63 9.51 8.17 -5.33
N ALA A 64 8.88 6.99 -5.15
CA ALA A 64 9.39 5.94 -4.28
C ALA A 64 10.44 5.02 -4.95
N GLY A 65 10.84 5.27 -6.21
CA GLY A 65 11.79 4.41 -6.93
C GLY A 65 11.34 2.95 -6.97
N CYS A 66 10.04 2.71 -7.22
CA CYS A 66 9.45 1.39 -7.14
C CYS A 66 10.13 0.41 -8.13
N PRO A 67 10.63 -0.75 -7.68
CA PRO A 67 11.31 -1.71 -8.54
C PRO A 67 10.40 -2.32 -9.60
N ASN A 68 9.09 -2.25 -9.42
CA ASN A 68 8.08 -2.88 -10.27
C ASN A 68 7.47 -1.91 -11.31
N ILE A 69 7.93 -0.67 -11.36
CA ILE A 69 7.39 0.36 -12.26
C ILE A 69 7.34 -0.10 -13.73
N PHE A 70 8.33 -0.84 -14.16
CA PHE A 70 8.44 -1.33 -15.54
C PHE A 70 7.29 -2.28 -15.90
N GLU A 71 6.94 -3.19 -15.00
CA GLU A 71 5.88 -4.17 -15.21
C GLU A 71 4.49 -3.56 -15.05
N CYS A 72 4.29 -2.74 -14.00
CA CYS A 72 3.00 -2.10 -13.76
C CYS A 72 2.63 -1.14 -14.89
N TRP A 73 3.58 -0.31 -15.33
CA TRP A 73 3.33 0.63 -16.43
C TRP A 73 3.14 -0.05 -17.78
N GLU A 74 3.80 -1.20 -18.01
CA GLU A 74 3.54 -2.02 -19.19
C GLU A 74 2.12 -2.60 -19.18
N ASP A 75 1.60 -2.94 -17.98
CA ASP A 75 0.20 -3.36 -17.78
C ASP A 75 -0.78 -2.17 -17.79
N ARG A 76 -0.30 -0.92 -17.90
CA ARG A 76 -1.05 0.35 -17.77
C ARG A 76 -1.69 0.49 -16.40
N GLU A 77 -0.93 0.19 -15.36
CA GLU A 77 -1.30 0.34 -13.95
C GLU A 77 -0.35 1.31 -13.26
N ALA A 78 -0.86 2.24 -12.46
CA ALA A 78 -0.06 3.17 -11.68
C ALA A 78 -0.67 3.44 -10.31
N THR A 79 0.17 3.94 -9.39
CA THR A 79 -0.24 4.31 -8.03
C THR A 79 -0.04 5.80 -7.82
N PHE A 80 -1.08 6.47 -7.31
CA PHE A 80 -1.10 7.89 -6.95
C PHE A 80 -1.13 8.05 -5.43
N LEU A 81 -0.43 9.08 -4.93
CA LEU A 81 -0.50 9.53 -3.54
C LEU A 81 -1.36 10.79 -3.48
N ILE A 82 -2.33 10.82 -2.57
CA ILE A 82 -3.21 11.98 -2.35
C ILE A 82 -3.12 12.49 -0.92
N GLY A 83 -3.56 13.73 -0.70
CA GLY A 83 -3.61 14.34 0.62
C GLY A 83 -2.35 15.13 1.00
N GLY A 84 -1.40 15.29 0.07
CA GLY A 84 -0.17 16.03 0.27
C GLY A 84 1.05 15.14 0.56
N SER A 85 2.17 15.79 0.95
CA SER A 85 3.47 15.15 1.15
C SER A 85 3.77 14.72 2.59
N ALA A 86 2.98 15.21 3.57
CA ALA A 86 3.18 14.91 4.99
C ALA A 86 1.98 14.16 5.57
N CYS A 87 2.27 13.14 6.40
CA CYS A 87 1.28 12.31 7.07
C CYS A 87 1.14 12.72 8.54
N THR A 88 -0.08 12.76 9.07
CA THR A 88 -0.32 13.03 10.51
C THR A 88 0.11 11.86 11.40
N ARG A 89 0.25 10.65 10.83
CA ARG A 89 0.64 9.44 11.56
C ARG A 89 2.00 8.92 11.09
N ARG A 90 2.74 8.32 12.01
CA ARG A 90 4.01 7.67 11.73
C ARG A 90 3.85 6.15 11.74
N CYS A 91 4.31 5.52 10.65
CA CYS A 91 4.59 4.09 10.61
C CYS A 91 6.11 3.89 10.48
N ASP A 92 6.71 3.00 11.26
CA ASP A 92 8.17 2.86 11.37
C ASP A 92 8.84 2.25 10.11
N PHE A 93 8.04 1.80 9.16
CA PHE A 93 8.48 1.28 7.84
C PHE A 93 8.26 2.26 6.68
N CYS A 94 7.52 3.36 6.89
CA CYS A 94 7.03 4.22 5.82
C CYS A 94 7.98 5.40 5.56
N LEU A 95 8.30 5.63 4.29
CA LEU A 95 9.18 6.73 3.86
C LEU A 95 8.52 8.11 3.90
N ILE A 96 7.17 8.15 3.96
CA ILE A 96 6.44 9.43 3.98
C ILE A 96 6.75 10.21 5.25
N ASP A 97 7.05 11.48 5.09
CA ASP A 97 7.35 12.38 6.20
C ASP A 97 6.15 12.54 7.14
N THR A 98 6.44 12.54 8.44
CA THR A 98 5.44 12.77 9.48
C THR A 98 5.46 14.22 9.92
N GLY A 99 4.30 14.87 9.91
CA GLY A 99 4.22 16.27 10.30
C GLY A 99 2.83 16.86 10.13
N LYS A 100 2.78 18.20 10.15
CA LYS A 100 1.56 18.93 9.83
C LYS A 100 1.45 19.04 8.31
N PRO A 101 0.42 18.45 7.69
CA PRO A 101 0.22 18.57 6.25
C PRO A 101 -0.11 19.99 5.82
N ASP A 102 0.17 20.29 4.56
CA ASP A 102 -0.31 21.51 3.91
C ASP A 102 -1.84 21.53 3.82
N PRO A 103 -2.45 22.71 3.59
CA PRO A 103 -3.88 22.82 3.34
C PRO A 103 -4.32 21.87 2.21
N LEU A 104 -5.52 21.28 2.37
CA LEU A 104 -6.05 20.34 1.39
C LEU A 104 -6.27 21.04 0.04
N ASP A 105 -5.73 20.46 -1.02
CA ASP A 105 -6.05 20.88 -2.40
C ASP A 105 -7.37 20.24 -2.86
N ILE A 106 -8.45 21.00 -2.82
CA ILE A 106 -9.77 20.54 -3.25
C ILE A 106 -9.85 20.17 -4.74
N LYS A 107 -8.84 20.54 -5.54
CA LYS A 107 -8.74 20.19 -6.97
C LYS A 107 -7.92 18.92 -7.20
N GLU A 108 -7.33 18.34 -6.17
CA GLU A 108 -6.49 17.14 -6.30
C GLU A 108 -7.24 15.95 -6.93
N PRO A 109 -8.51 15.65 -6.57
CA PRO A 109 -9.28 14.58 -7.22
C PRO A 109 -9.35 14.69 -8.75
N GLU A 110 -9.64 15.89 -9.25
CA GLU A 110 -9.72 16.16 -10.68
C GLU A 110 -8.33 16.05 -11.35
N LYS A 111 -7.26 16.52 -10.71
CA LYS A 111 -5.89 16.41 -11.22
C LYS A 111 -5.47 14.93 -11.35
N VAL A 112 -5.78 14.11 -10.35
CA VAL A 112 -5.50 12.66 -10.39
C VAL A 112 -6.28 12.00 -11.53
N ALA A 113 -7.57 12.29 -11.67
CA ALA A 113 -8.41 11.73 -12.72
C ALA A 113 -7.93 12.09 -14.14
N LEU A 114 -7.49 13.33 -14.34
CA LEU A 114 -6.88 13.77 -15.60
C LEU A 114 -5.52 13.10 -15.84
N SER A 115 -4.73 12.88 -14.82
CA SER A 115 -3.46 12.13 -14.93
C SER A 115 -3.72 10.68 -15.35
N VAL A 116 -4.70 9.99 -14.74
CA VAL A 116 -5.15 8.65 -15.13
C VAL A 116 -5.54 8.61 -16.61
N LYS A 117 -6.31 9.60 -17.06
CA LYS A 117 -6.76 9.74 -18.46
C LYS A 117 -5.58 9.95 -19.41
N THR A 118 -4.71 10.90 -19.09
CA THR A 118 -3.55 11.24 -19.89
C THR A 118 -2.60 10.06 -20.04
N MET A 119 -2.36 9.32 -18.95
CA MET A 119 -1.55 8.10 -18.97
C MET A 119 -2.24 6.92 -19.68
N GLY A 120 -3.55 6.98 -19.92
CA GLY A 120 -4.34 5.91 -20.51
C GLY A 120 -4.35 4.64 -19.67
N LEU A 121 -4.45 4.78 -18.35
CA LEU A 121 -4.41 3.65 -17.44
C LEU A 121 -5.65 2.77 -17.57
N ARG A 122 -5.47 1.48 -17.33
CA ARG A 122 -6.55 0.49 -17.21
C ARG A 122 -6.93 0.23 -15.76
N TYR A 123 -6.00 0.50 -14.85
CA TYR A 123 -6.20 0.33 -13.43
C TYR A 123 -5.38 1.35 -12.65
N ALA A 124 -6.01 2.06 -11.76
CA ALA A 124 -5.39 3.07 -10.90
C ALA A 124 -5.48 2.63 -9.44
N THR A 125 -4.35 2.54 -8.77
CA THR A 125 -4.34 2.44 -7.31
C THR A 125 -4.17 3.85 -6.74
N VAL A 126 -5.04 4.24 -5.83
CA VAL A 126 -4.94 5.51 -5.11
C VAL A 126 -4.68 5.21 -3.64
N THR A 127 -3.64 5.77 -3.10
CA THR A 127 -3.33 5.78 -1.68
C THR A 127 -3.15 7.20 -1.18
N GLY A 128 -3.12 7.42 0.11
CA GLY A 128 -2.94 8.78 0.63
C GLY A 128 -2.29 8.80 1.99
N VAL A 129 -1.85 9.99 2.38
CA VAL A 129 -1.43 10.27 3.75
C VAL A 129 -2.64 10.31 4.68
N THR A 130 -2.45 10.02 5.97
CA THR A 130 -3.51 10.27 6.95
C THR A 130 -3.66 11.77 7.19
N ARG A 131 -4.89 12.21 7.36
CA ARG A 131 -5.28 13.61 7.55
C ARG A 131 -6.14 13.76 8.81
N ASP A 132 -5.62 13.26 9.96
CA ASP A 132 -6.32 13.40 11.27
C ASP A 132 -6.52 14.87 11.66
N ASP A 133 -5.91 15.80 10.93
CA ASP A 133 -6.08 17.25 11.06
C ASP A 133 -7.41 17.75 10.45
N LEU A 134 -8.06 16.95 9.61
CA LEU A 134 -9.35 17.28 8.98
C LEU A 134 -10.52 16.65 9.78
N ALA A 135 -11.66 17.31 9.75
CA ALA A 135 -12.86 16.85 10.47
C ALA A 135 -13.37 15.48 9.99
N ASP A 136 -13.19 15.19 8.70
CA ASP A 136 -13.54 13.92 8.05
C ASP A 136 -12.33 12.98 7.86
N GLU A 137 -11.21 13.28 8.50
CA GLU A 137 -9.96 12.53 8.37
C GLU A 137 -9.52 12.31 6.90
N GLY A 138 -10.02 13.13 5.97
CA GLY A 138 -9.75 13.07 4.54
C GLY A 138 -10.66 12.13 3.74
N ALA A 139 -11.74 11.58 4.31
CA ALA A 139 -12.64 10.64 3.63
C ALA A 139 -13.26 11.23 2.35
N TRP A 140 -13.60 12.52 2.37
CA TRP A 140 -14.06 13.25 1.18
C TRP A 140 -13.05 13.16 0.02
N LEU A 141 -11.77 13.38 0.30
CA LEU A 141 -10.72 13.37 -0.73
C LEU A 141 -10.63 12.01 -1.44
N TYR A 142 -10.67 10.91 -0.66
CA TYR A 142 -10.65 9.56 -1.22
C TYR A 142 -11.89 9.29 -2.08
N SER A 143 -13.08 9.62 -1.56
CA SER A 143 -14.35 9.37 -2.25
C SER A 143 -14.47 10.21 -3.53
N GLU A 144 -14.08 11.49 -3.51
CA GLU A 144 -14.10 12.34 -4.71
C GLU A 144 -13.05 11.93 -5.74
N THR A 145 -11.89 11.44 -5.31
CA THR A 145 -10.88 10.92 -6.24
C THR A 145 -11.42 9.71 -7.01
N ILE A 146 -12.10 8.78 -6.34
CA ILE A 146 -12.74 7.62 -7.00
C ILE A 146 -13.78 8.12 -8.01
N ARG A 147 -14.71 9.01 -7.59
CA ARG A 147 -15.77 9.55 -8.47
C ARG A 147 -15.19 10.30 -9.66
N ALA A 148 -14.15 11.10 -9.46
CA ALA A 148 -13.50 11.84 -10.54
C ALA A 148 -12.83 10.88 -11.55
N ILE A 149 -12.14 9.83 -11.06
CA ILE A 149 -11.53 8.82 -11.95
C ILE A 149 -12.63 8.14 -12.78
N HIS A 150 -13.68 7.63 -12.17
CA HIS A 150 -14.78 6.96 -12.88
C HIS A 150 -15.47 7.89 -13.89
N LYS A 151 -15.68 9.16 -13.54
CA LYS A 151 -16.27 10.18 -14.43
C LYS A 151 -15.44 10.40 -15.68
N HIS A 152 -14.11 10.53 -15.55
CA HIS A 152 -13.22 10.85 -16.66
C HIS A 152 -12.67 9.60 -17.38
N ASN A 153 -12.72 8.44 -16.73
CA ASN A 153 -12.13 7.18 -17.18
C ASN A 153 -13.04 6.00 -16.82
N PRO A 154 -14.23 5.87 -17.42
CA PRO A 154 -15.23 4.87 -17.02
C PRO A 154 -14.76 3.42 -17.17
N GLU A 155 -13.75 3.17 -18.01
CA GLU A 155 -13.16 1.83 -18.21
C GLU A 155 -11.97 1.53 -17.28
N CYS A 156 -11.56 2.51 -16.46
CA CYS A 156 -10.42 2.34 -15.54
C CYS A 156 -10.90 1.82 -14.19
N GLY A 157 -10.45 0.63 -13.77
CA GLY A 157 -10.70 0.15 -12.43
C GLY A 157 -9.92 0.95 -11.38
N VAL A 158 -10.49 1.11 -10.20
CA VAL A 158 -9.91 1.87 -9.08
C VAL A 158 -9.75 0.99 -7.85
N GLU A 159 -8.51 0.83 -7.39
CA GLU A 159 -8.21 0.32 -6.05
C GLU A 159 -7.92 1.50 -5.13
N ILE A 160 -8.59 1.55 -3.99
CA ILE A 160 -8.37 2.58 -2.99
C ILE A 160 -7.71 1.97 -1.75
N LEU A 161 -6.49 2.43 -1.42
CA LEU A 161 -5.77 2.03 -0.21
C LEU A 161 -5.88 3.14 0.83
N THR A 162 -6.63 2.88 1.90
CA THR A 162 -7.02 3.89 2.86
C THR A 162 -6.37 3.73 4.24
N PRO A 163 -6.26 4.80 5.06
CA PRO A 163 -6.12 4.69 6.50
C PRO A 163 -7.37 4.06 7.14
N ASP A 164 -7.38 3.97 8.47
CA ASP A 164 -8.50 3.37 9.21
C ASP A 164 -9.67 4.33 9.48
N PHE A 165 -9.53 5.62 9.17
CA PHE A 165 -10.51 6.69 9.50
C PHE A 165 -11.06 6.54 10.93
N SER A 166 -10.17 6.25 11.88
CA SER A 166 -10.50 5.96 13.29
C SER A 166 -11.56 4.87 13.50
N GLY A 167 -11.88 4.08 12.45
CA GLY A 167 -12.92 3.06 12.41
C GLY A 167 -14.35 3.63 12.31
N LYS A 168 -14.50 4.91 12.01
CA LYS A 168 -15.79 5.61 11.93
C LYS A 168 -16.58 5.14 10.72
N LYS A 169 -17.73 4.54 10.98
CA LYS A 169 -18.59 3.93 9.94
C LYS A 169 -19.03 4.96 8.90
N GLU A 170 -19.38 6.16 9.31
CA GLU A 170 -19.84 7.24 8.45
C GLU A 170 -18.77 7.72 7.46
N LEU A 171 -17.51 7.70 7.86
CA LEU A 171 -16.38 8.06 6.97
C LEU A 171 -16.04 6.95 5.98
N LEU A 172 -16.03 5.72 6.44
CA LEU A 172 -15.84 4.55 5.58
C LEU A 172 -16.98 4.41 4.56
N GLN A 173 -18.24 4.68 4.98
CA GLN A 173 -19.40 4.61 4.08
C GLN A 173 -19.29 5.58 2.91
N GLN A 174 -18.75 6.79 3.09
CA GLN A 174 -18.53 7.75 1.99
C GLN A 174 -17.66 7.14 0.88
N ILE A 175 -16.67 6.33 1.27
CA ILE A 175 -15.76 5.68 0.32
C ILE A 175 -16.46 4.49 -0.35
N PHE A 176 -17.22 3.69 0.42
CA PHE A 176 -17.99 2.57 -0.14
C PHE A 176 -19.04 3.05 -1.14
N ASP A 177 -19.69 4.19 -0.87
CA ASP A 177 -20.67 4.83 -1.77
C ASP A 177 -20.02 5.36 -3.08
N ALA A 178 -18.72 5.61 -3.07
CA ALA A 178 -17.98 5.97 -4.29
C ALA A 178 -17.66 4.75 -5.18
N LYS A 179 -17.90 3.52 -4.67
CA LYS A 179 -17.83 2.24 -5.39
C LYS A 179 -16.47 1.95 -6.06
N PRO A 180 -15.34 1.97 -5.32
CA PRO A 180 -14.09 1.47 -5.88
C PRO A 180 -14.22 -0.02 -6.23
N GLU A 181 -13.49 -0.50 -7.23
CA GLU A 181 -13.43 -1.92 -7.58
C GLU A 181 -12.80 -2.75 -6.46
N VAL A 182 -11.81 -2.20 -5.75
CA VAL A 182 -11.18 -2.82 -4.60
C VAL A 182 -11.00 -1.80 -3.47
N PHE A 183 -11.47 -2.15 -2.30
CA PHE A 183 -11.17 -1.43 -1.06
C PHE A 183 -10.01 -2.12 -0.34
N ALA A 184 -8.90 -1.41 -0.17
CA ALA A 184 -7.71 -1.91 0.51
C ALA A 184 -7.48 -1.18 1.83
N HIS A 185 -7.20 -1.94 2.88
CA HIS A 185 -6.66 -1.46 4.14
C HIS A 185 -5.60 -2.45 4.64
N ASN A 186 -4.35 -2.00 4.67
CA ASN A 186 -3.24 -2.88 4.99
C ASN A 186 -3.10 -3.11 6.49
N LEU A 187 -2.99 -4.37 6.89
CA LEU A 187 -2.65 -4.78 8.27
C LEU A 187 -1.16 -4.56 8.55
N GLU A 188 -0.33 -4.82 7.58
CA GLU A 188 1.13 -4.66 7.48
C GLU A 188 1.94 -5.62 8.34
N THR A 189 1.54 -5.94 9.57
CA THR A 189 2.31 -6.81 10.46
C THR A 189 1.43 -7.54 11.48
N VAL A 190 2.07 -8.38 12.30
CA VAL A 190 1.44 -9.27 13.29
C VAL A 190 1.19 -8.58 14.63
N PRO A 191 0.26 -9.08 15.49
CA PRO A 191 -0.16 -8.41 16.73
C PRO A 191 0.99 -8.02 17.66
N ARG A 192 1.94 -8.93 17.92
CA ARG A 192 3.04 -8.73 18.90
C ARG A 192 3.88 -7.50 18.61
N ILE A 193 4.15 -7.22 17.34
CA ILE A 193 5.00 -6.08 16.94
C ILE A 193 4.18 -4.90 16.39
N PHE A 194 2.86 -5.03 16.28
CA PHE A 194 2.00 -4.07 15.62
C PHE A 194 2.15 -2.64 16.20
N LYS A 195 2.06 -2.52 17.52
CA LYS A 195 2.13 -1.21 18.19
C LYS A 195 3.49 -0.52 18.04
N ARG A 196 4.57 -1.30 17.89
CA ARG A 196 5.89 -0.77 17.59
C ARG A 196 6.00 -0.26 16.15
N ILE A 197 5.43 -0.99 15.20
CA ILE A 197 5.54 -0.72 13.76
C ILE A 197 4.54 0.36 13.31
N ARG A 198 3.31 0.31 13.86
CA ARG A 198 2.18 1.20 13.53
C ARG A 198 1.58 1.82 14.80
N PRO A 199 2.31 2.70 15.51
CA PRO A 199 1.91 3.18 16.85
C PRO A 199 0.59 3.92 16.89
N ALA A 200 0.17 4.55 15.78
CA ALA A 200 -1.08 5.31 15.68
C ALA A 200 -2.28 4.47 15.21
N PHE A 201 -2.08 3.17 14.93
CA PHE A 201 -3.13 2.26 14.51
C PHE A 201 -3.41 1.19 15.57
N SER A 202 -4.49 0.41 15.41
CA SER A 202 -4.81 -0.78 16.19
C SER A 202 -5.00 -1.96 15.24
N TYR A 203 -4.53 -3.14 15.65
CA TYR A 203 -4.66 -4.38 14.89
C TYR A 203 -6.14 -4.74 14.71
N GLU A 204 -6.88 -4.76 15.81
CA GLU A 204 -8.31 -5.09 15.84
C GLU A 204 -9.15 -4.09 15.03
N LYS A 205 -8.81 -2.79 15.13
CA LYS A 205 -9.49 -1.76 14.34
C LYS A 205 -9.22 -1.95 12.86
N SER A 206 -7.99 -2.31 12.46
CA SER A 206 -7.65 -2.58 11.07
C SER A 206 -8.44 -3.76 10.51
N LEU A 207 -8.61 -4.85 11.27
CA LEU A 207 -9.49 -5.96 10.91
C LEU A 207 -10.95 -5.53 10.80
N ASN A 208 -11.43 -4.71 11.75
CA ASN A 208 -12.81 -4.20 11.73
C ASN A 208 -13.09 -3.34 10.49
N VAL A 209 -12.13 -2.53 10.02
CA VAL A 209 -12.25 -1.75 8.77
C VAL A 209 -12.46 -2.68 7.57
N ILE A 210 -11.72 -3.78 7.47
CA ILE A 210 -11.91 -4.81 6.43
C ILE A 210 -13.31 -5.44 6.53
N THR A 211 -13.75 -5.77 7.77
CA THR A 211 -15.08 -6.34 7.99
C THR A 211 -16.20 -5.37 7.58
N GLN A 212 -16.07 -4.08 7.88
CA GLN A 212 -17.04 -3.07 7.45
C GLN A 212 -17.11 -2.97 5.93
N ALA A 213 -15.96 -2.95 5.25
CA ALA A 213 -15.90 -2.92 3.79
C ALA A 213 -16.53 -4.17 3.16
N LYS A 214 -16.25 -5.35 3.74
CA LYS A 214 -16.84 -6.62 3.28
C LYS A 214 -18.35 -6.63 3.43
N ASN A 215 -18.87 -6.16 4.57
CA ASN A 215 -20.32 -6.07 4.84
C ASN A 215 -21.01 -5.04 3.93
N ALA A 216 -20.29 -4.05 3.43
CA ALA A 216 -20.76 -3.10 2.42
C ALA A 216 -20.68 -3.65 0.98
N GLY A 217 -20.28 -4.91 0.79
CA GLY A 217 -20.22 -5.57 -0.51
C GLY A 217 -18.95 -5.31 -1.32
N MET A 218 -17.92 -4.70 -0.71
CA MET A 218 -16.66 -4.43 -1.40
C MET A 218 -15.85 -5.71 -1.63
N ILE A 219 -15.06 -5.76 -2.69
CA ILE A 219 -13.90 -6.64 -2.77
C ILE A 219 -12.81 -6.03 -1.91
N THR A 220 -12.38 -6.78 -0.91
CA THR A 220 -11.46 -6.28 0.11
C THR A 220 -10.04 -6.79 -0.10
N LYS A 221 -9.08 -5.97 0.27
CA LYS A 221 -7.65 -6.30 0.14
C LYS A 221 -6.85 -5.85 1.35
N SER A 222 -5.80 -6.62 1.67
CA SER A 222 -4.81 -6.27 2.67
C SER A 222 -3.40 -6.63 2.23
N ASN A 223 -2.40 -6.27 3.05
CA ASN A 223 -0.99 -6.55 2.83
C ASN A 223 -0.32 -6.94 4.14
N LEU A 224 0.62 -7.89 4.06
CA LEU A 224 1.59 -8.18 5.12
C LEU A 224 3.00 -7.93 4.61
N ILE A 225 3.78 -7.21 5.42
CA ILE A 225 5.20 -6.93 5.18
C ILE A 225 6.02 -7.81 6.09
N LEU A 226 6.87 -8.66 5.54
CA LEU A 226 7.70 -9.62 6.26
C LEU A 226 9.15 -9.14 6.39
N GLY A 227 9.81 -9.58 7.45
CA GLY A 227 11.19 -9.23 7.76
C GLY A 227 11.34 -8.13 8.81
N MET A 228 10.26 -7.78 9.54
CA MET A 228 10.26 -6.81 10.63
C MET A 228 10.33 -7.44 12.03
N GLY A 229 10.49 -8.80 12.12
CA GLY A 229 10.62 -9.52 13.39
C GLY A 229 9.42 -10.39 13.76
N GLU A 230 8.51 -10.60 12.83
CA GLU A 230 7.40 -11.55 12.93
C GLU A 230 7.91 -13.00 12.87
N GLU A 231 7.22 -13.92 13.54
CA GLU A 231 7.45 -15.35 13.50
C GLU A 231 6.47 -16.05 12.55
N ARG A 232 6.82 -17.24 12.05
CA ARG A 232 5.99 -17.98 11.08
C ARG A 232 4.55 -18.20 11.57
N GLN A 233 4.39 -18.65 12.82
CA GLN A 233 3.07 -18.91 13.41
C GLN A 233 2.24 -17.62 13.52
N GLU A 234 2.87 -16.48 13.82
CA GLU A 234 2.18 -15.19 13.90
C GLU A 234 1.69 -14.72 12.53
N ILE A 235 2.45 -15.01 11.45
CA ILE A 235 2.03 -14.72 10.08
C ILE A 235 0.79 -15.54 9.72
N GLU A 236 0.79 -16.83 10.07
CA GLU A 236 -0.33 -17.73 9.82
C GLU A 236 -1.59 -17.29 10.57
N ILE A 237 -1.45 -16.84 11.84
CA ILE A 237 -2.54 -16.26 12.62
C ILE A 237 -3.08 -15.00 11.93
N ALA A 238 -2.21 -14.07 11.53
CA ALA A 238 -2.63 -12.83 10.89
C ALA A 238 -3.34 -13.06 9.54
N LEU A 239 -2.93 -14.08 8.78
CA LEU A 239 -3.61 -14.48 7.55
C LEU A 239 -5.03 -15.03 7.85
N ASN A 240 -5.18 -15.87 8.88
CA ASN A 240 -6.49 -16.38 9.31
C ASN A 240 -7.40 -15.27 9.86
N ASP A 241 -6.86 -14.32 10.62
CA ASP A 241 -7.60 -13.17 11.12
C ASP A 241 -8.13 -12.31 9.96
N LEU A 242 -7.32 -12.10 8.91
CA LEU A 242 -7.74 -11.37 7.70
C LEU A 242 -8.85 -12.11 6.93
N VAL A 243 -8.75 -13.42 6.75
CA VAL A 243 -9.82 -14.22 6.12
C VAL A 243 -11.10 -14.13 6.94
N THR A 244 -11.00 -14.27 8.27
CA THR A 244 -12.14 -14.15 9.19
C THR A 244 -12.78 -12.77 9.13
N ALA A 245 -11.98 -11.71 8.97
CA ALA A 245 -12.46 -10.35 8.76
C ALA A 245 -13.11 -10.13 7.37
N GLY A 246 -13.02 -11.11 6.47
CA GLY A 246 -13.60 -11.05 5.12
C GLY A 246 -12.67 -10.46 4.06
N CYS A 247 -11.35 -10.57 4.24
CA CYS A 247 -10.37 -10.12 3.26
C CYS A 247 -10.34 -11.07 2.05
N ASP A 248 -10.62 -10.55 0.85
CA ASP A 248 -10.63 -11.34 -0.39
C ASP A 248 -9.23 -11.48 -1.02
N LEU A 249 -8.44 -10.41 -0.97
CA LEU A 249 -7.15 -10.30 -1.66
C LEU A 249 -6.02 -10.04 -0.66
N ILE A 250 -4.89 -10.72 -0.85
CA ILE A 250 -3.70 -10.51 -0.01
C ILE A 250 -2.44 -10.33 -0.85
N THR A 251 -1.61 -9.38 -0.44
CA THR A 251 -0.21 -9.30 -0.86
C THR A 251 0.71 -9.59 0.30
N ILE A 252 1.76 -10.40 0.08
CA ILE A 252 2.77 -10.74 1.08
C ILE A 252 4.12 -10.29 0.54
N THR A 253 4.77 -9.37 1.23
CA THR A 253 5.88 -8.57 0.70
C THR A 253 7.09 -8.58 1.62
N GLN A 254 8.30 -8.40 1.06
CA GLN A 254 9.50 -8.18 1.87
C GLN A 254 9.60 -6.72 2.29
N TYR A 255 9.89 -6.49 3.55
CA TYR A 255 10.30 -5.18 4.05
C TYR A 255 11.61 -4.75 3.41
N LEU A 256 11.62 -3.57 2.80
CA LEU A 256 12.83 -2.90 2.33
C LEU A 256 13.01 -1.61 3.12
N ARG A 257 13.99 -1.59 4.00
CA ARG A 257 14.27 -0.48 4.90
C ARG A 257 14.59 0.80 4.10
N PRO A 258 13.79 1.88 4.23
CA PRO A 258 14.00 3.08 3.42
C PRO A 258 15.27 3.86 3.80
N SER A 259 15.56 4.00 5.09
CA SER A 259 16.77 4.66 5.61
C SER A 259 17.18 4.09 6.97
N SER A 260 18.33 4.51 7.50
CA SER A 260 18.77 4.12 8.84
C SER A 260 17.83 4.55 9.97
N LEU A 261 16.98 5.55 9.74
CA LEU A 261 16.00 6.03 10.74
C LEU A 261 14.75 5.14 10.86
N HIS A 262 14.52 4.24 9.91
CA HIS A 262 13.38 3.33 9.87
C HIS A 262 13.70 2.01 10.57
N HIS A 263 12.67 1.24 10.83
CA HIS A 263 12.78 -0.08 11.48
C HIS A 263 13.86 -0.94 10.82
N PRO A 264 14.77 -1.56 11.59
CA PRO A 264 15.78 -2.46 11.04
C PRO A 264 15.16 -3.69 10.39
N ILE A 265 15.81 -4.22 9.34
CA ILE A 265 15.43 -5.52 8.79
C ILE A 265 15.86 -6.59 9.81
N SER A 266 14.91 -7.41 10.26
CA SER A 266 15.18 -8.52 11.17
C SER A 266 15.65 -9.77 10.44
N ARG A 267 15.13 -9.97 9.22
CA ARG A 267 15.54 -11.07 8.33
C ARG A 267 15.19 -10.79 6.88
N TRP A 268 15.93 -11.39 5.99
CA TRP A 268 15.61 -11.50 4.59
C TRP A 268 14.86 -12.81 4.36
N VAL A 269 13.57 -12.71 4.04
CA VAL A 269 12.71 -13.87 3.78
C VAL A 269 13.10 -14.50 2.44
N LYS A 270 13.29 -15.82 2.44
CA LYS A 270 13.66 -16.55 1.22
C LYS A 270 12.50 -16.65 0.23
N PRO A 271 12.77 -16.71 -1.09
CA PRO A 271 11.72 -16.86 -2.09
C PRO A 271 10.80 -18.07 -1.87
N GLU A 272 11.36 -19.18 -1.39
CA GLU A 272 10.63 -20.43 -1.11
C GLU A 272 9.55 -20.20 -0.03
N GLU A 273 9.87 -19.44 1.03
CA GLU A 273 8.92 -19.14 2.10
C GLU A 273 7.77 -18.27 1.61
N PHE A 274 8.02 -17.35 0.63
CA PHE A 274 6.94 -16.60 -0.01
C PHE A 274 6.00 -17.51 -0.81
N ILE A 275 6.53 -18.53 -1.48
CA ILE A 275 5.72 -19.53 -2.21
C ILE A 275 4.83 -20.29 -1.22
N GLU A 276 5.42 -20.83 -0.15
CA GLU A 276 4.69 -21.56 0.89
C GLU A 276 3.57 -20.72 1.54
N LEU A 277 3.87 -19.46 1.89
CA LEU A 277 2.89 -18.54 2.46
C LEU A 277 1.80 -18.18 1.45
N GLY A 278 2.14 -18.05 0.17
CA GLY A 278 1.18 -17.85 -0.90
C GLY A 278 0.23 -19.03 -1.07
N ASP A 279 0.75 -20.25 -1.00
CA ASP A 279 -0.05 -21.49 -1.09
C ASP A 279 -0.94 -21.65 0.15
N LEU A 280 -0.42 -21.39 1.34
CA LEU A 280 -1.21 -21.34 2.56
C LEU A 280 -2.36 -20.31 2.44
N ALA A 281 -2.07 -19.09 2.01
CA ALA A 281 -3.08 -18.05 1.83
C ALA A 281 -4.20 -18.51 0.89
N ARG A 282 -3.85 -19.17 -0.23
CA ARG A 282 -4.85 -19.75 -1.15
C ARG A 282 -5.69 -20.84 -0.47
N SER A 283 -5.06 -21.72 0.30
CA SER A 283 -5.72 -22.86 0.97
C SER A 283 -6.70 -22.44 2.05
N ILE A 284 -6.44 -21.33 2.75
CA ILE A 284 -7.32 -20.80 3.81
C ILE A 284 -8.44 -19.89 3.29
N GLY A 285 -8.48 -19.60 1.98
CA GLY A 285 -9.65 -18.98 1.37
C GLY A 285 -9.49 -17.62 0.71
N PHE A 286 -8.28 -17.05 0.62
CA PHE A 286 -8.09 -15.83 -0.19
C PHE A 286 -8.40 -16.09 -1.67
N LYS A 287 -9.18 -15.19 -2.28
CA LYS A 287 -9.58 -15.28 -3.69
C LYS A 287 -8.46 -14.88 -4.64
N GLY A 288 -7.58 -13.97 -4.22
CA GLY A 288 -6.40 -13.57 -4.96
C GLY A 288 -5.20 -13.39 -4.04
N VAL A 289 -4.03 -13.91 -4.45
CA VAL A 289 -2.81 -13.92 -3.65
C VAL A 289 -1.62 -13.56 -4.51
N MET A 290 -0.90 -12.51 -4.11
CA MET A 290 0.44 -12.21 -4.62
C MET A 290 1.44 -12.24 -3.47
N SER A 291 2.42 -13.13 -3.54
CA SER A 291 3.43 -13.33 -2.52
C SER A 291 4.82 -13.37 -3.16
N GLY A 292 5.74 -12.54 -2.66
CA GLY A 292 7.10 -12.53 -3.18
C GLY A 292 7.96 -11.36 -2.67
N PRO A 293 9.29 -11.51 -2.77
CA PRO A 293 10.23 -10.55 -2.20
C PRO A 293 10.18 -9.16 -2.83
N LEU A 294 9.76 -9.06 -4.08
CA LEU A 294 9.62 -7.79 -4.81
C LEU A 294 8.17 -7.33 -4.98
N VAL A 295 7.19 -8.13 -4.53
CA VAL A 295 5.79 -7.72 -4.51
C VAL A 295 5.63 -6.46 -3.64
N ARG A 296 4.68 -5.60 -4.01
CA ARG A 296 4.21 -4.43 -3.26
C ARG A 296 2.69 -4.47 -3.17
N SER A 297 2.12 -3.74 -2.22
CA SER A 297 0.66 -3.75 -2.01
C SER A 297 -0.15 -3.43 -3.27
N SER A 298 0.37 -2.56 -4.13
CA SER A 298 -0.24 -2.18 -5.42
C SER A 298 0.38 -2.87 -6.65
N TYR A 299 1.24 -3.88 -6.45
CA TYR A 299 1.87 -4.57 -7.58
C TYR A 299 0.84 -5.34 -8.39
N ARG A 300 0.70 -4.96 -9.68
CA ARG A 300 -0.24 -5.58 -10.62
C ARG A 300 -1.65 -5.76 -10.02
N ALA A 301 -2.12 -4.70 -9.36
CA ALA A 301 -3.37 -4.72 -8.60
C ALA A 301 -4.58 -5.10 -9.47
N GLY A 302 -4.62 -4.63 -10.72
CA GLY A 302 -5.66 -4.99 -11.68
C GLY A 302 -5.65 -6.47 -12.08
N ARG A 303 -4.49 -7.14 -12.10
CA ARG A 303 -4.43 -8.60 -12.29
C ARG A 303 -5.03 -9.33 -11.11
N LEU A 304 -4.63 -8.95 -9.90
CA LEU A 304 -5.12 -9.58 -8.68
C LEU A 304 -6.63 -9.45 -8.56
N TYR A 305 -7.17 -8.28 -8.93
CA TYR A 305 -8.61 -8.05 -9.00
C TYR A 305 -9.31 -9.00 -10.00
N LYS A 306 -8.75 -9.16 -11.21
CA LYS A 306 -9.29 -10.07 -12.22
C LYS A 306 -9.31 -11.53 -11.77
N GLU A 307 -8.29 -11.99 -11.05
CA GLU A 307 -8.23 -13.33 -10.45
C GLU A 307 -9.38 -13.54 -9.45
N ALA A 308 -9.67 -12.53 -8.61
CA ALA A 308 -10.79 -12.61 -7.67
C ALA A 308 -12.13 -12.72 -8.37
N LEU A 309 -12.35 -11.93 -9.43
CA LEU A 309 -13.59 -11.99 -10.21
C LEU A 309 -13.77 -13.33 -10.91
N ALA A 310 -12.72 -13.94 -11.43
CA ALA A 310 -12.77 -15.26 -12.07
C ALA A 310 -13.23 -16.33 -11.07
N LYS A 311 -12.61 -16.38 -9.89
CA LYS A 311 -12.99 -17.33 -8.83
C LYS A 311 -14.42 -17.10 -8.30
N GLN A 312 -14.86 -15.84 -8.24
CA GLN A 312 -16.22 -15.52 -7.82
C GLN A 312 -17.27 -16.05 -8.80
N LYS A 313 -16.98 -16.01 -10.10
CA LYS A 313 -17.84 -16.57 -11.15
C LYS A 313 -17.87 -18.10 -11.12
N GLU A 314 -16.74 -18.76 -10.86
CA GLU A 314 -16.66 -20.22 -10.74
C GLU A 314 -17.52 -20.75 -9.58
N VAL A 315 -17.52 -20.05 -8.44
CA VAL A 315 -18.35 -20.41 -7.28
C VAL A 315 -19.85 -20.25 -7.59
N VAL A 316 -20.24 -19.21 -8.33
CA VAL A 316 -21.65 -18.96 -8.69
C VAL A 316 -22.13 -19.90 -9.82
N SER A 317 -21.25 -20.28 -10.74
CA SER A 317 -21.59 -21.18 -11.87
C SER A 317 -21.48 -22.67 -11.52
N GLY A 318 -20.88 -23.02 -10.39
CA GLY A 318 -20.79 -24.39 -9.86
C GLY A 318 -21.96 -24.78 -8.94
N GLN A 319 -22.94 -23.88 -8.75
CA GLN A 319 -24.25 -24.14 -8.14
C GLN A 319 -25.31 -24.28 -9.22
#